data_f1f8623364c54bdaa694fa65e2c005cc
#
_entry.id   f1f8623364c54bdaa694fa65e2c005cc
#
_cell.length_a   1.000
_cell.length_b   1.000
_cell.length_c   1.000
_cell.angle_alpha   90.00
_cell.angle_beta   90.00
_cell.angle_gamma   90.00
#
_symmetry.space_group_name_H-M   'P 1'
#
loop_
_entity.id
_entity.type
_entity.pdbx_description
1 polymer ?
#
loop_
_entity_poly.entity_id
_entity_poly.type
_entity_poly.pdbx_seq_one_letter_code
_entity_poly.pdbx_strand_id
1 'polypeptide(L)'
;DLQHRPPPMRTPGKAWQGSGFITEVQSLFHPDFDSDEPDAHDGVRWHSVRRTMLGAQRAYIPKRWPQSQAARHGIYGLSAGENHAGNGYYVGGVDLPDQKLIHPHYILMSAVLHPQASDIYGLLERMEKAAYFPPWGMVENIEVDGRSYLPMEGALNAGFEALGAYHLLAKHRRIPDAIYHASQQSPPIRRAMQLFYPQESPVEEAAGR
;
A
#
# COMPACT_ATOMS: atom_id res chain seq x y z
N ASP A 1 4.58 19.13 14.76
CA ASP A 1 4.74 20.49 14.22
C ASP A 1 4.08 20.55 12.85
N LEU A 2 2.79 20.97 12.81
CA LEU A 2 1.94 21.02 11.61
C LEU A 2 2.35 22.12 10.62
N GLN A 3 3.42 22.84 10.89
CA GLN A 3 3.91 23.90 9.99
C GLN A 3 4.74 23.37 8.81
N HIS A 4 5.10 22.10 8.81
CA HIS A 4 5.68 21.46 7.64
C HIS A 4 4.58 20.72 6.88
N ARG A 5 3.65 21.49 6.29
CA ARG A 5 2.81 20.93 5.23
C ARG A 5 3.74 20.32 4.20
N PRO A 6 3.68 19.01 3.92
CA PRO A 6 4.33 18.52 2.72
C PRO A 6 3.76 19.33 1.56
N PRO A 7 4.58 19.85 0.66
CA PRO A 7 4.07 20.47 -0.56
C PRO A 7 3.14 19.47 -1.21
N PRO A 8 2.12 19.93 -1.97
CA PRO A 8 1.17 19.04 -2.63
C PRO A 8 1.98 17.93 -3.29
N MET A 9 1.70 16.69 -2.92
CA MET A 9 2.55 15.53 -3.18
C MET A 9 2.66 15.27 -4.69
N ARG A 10 3.46 16.09 -5.36
CA ARG A 10 3.87 15.89 -6.75
C ARG A 10 5.06 14.93 -6.87
N THR A 11 5.70 14.63 -5.74
CA THR A 11 6.86 13.74 -5.71
C THR A 11 6.66 12.75 -4.56
N PRO A 12 6.40 11.46 -4.85
CA PRO A 12 6.18 10.42 -3.82
C PRO A 12 7.26 10.35 -2.76
N GLY A 13 8.49 10.68 -3.13
CA GLY A 13 9.64 10.63 -2.25
C GLY A 13 9.62 11.61 -1.08
N LYS A 14 8.80 12.66 -1.13
CA LYS A 14 8.66 13.58 0.01
C LYS A 14 7.63 13.09 1.02
N ALA A 15 6.78 12.13 0.64
CA ALA A 15 5.87 11.47 1.55
C ALA A 15 6.52 10.21 2.10
N TRP A 16 6.96 10.28 3.35
CA TRP A 16 7.52 9.12 4.04
C TRP A 16 8.68 8.46 3.30
N GLN A 17 9.49 9.28 2.61
CA GLN A 17 10.67 8.84 1.86
C GLN A 17 10.34 7.76 0.80
N GLY A 18 9.09 7.72 0.38
CA GLY A 18 8.63 6.79 -0.66
C GLY A 18 8.44 5.35 -0.21
N SER A 19 8.25 5.12 1.10
CA SER A 19 7.89 3.80 1.62
C SER A 19 6.42 3.50 1.38
N GLY A 20 6.12 2.32 0.85
CA GLY A 20 4.76 1.89 0.55
C GLY A 20 3.92 1.62 1.78
N PHE A 21 4.52 1.14 2.87
CA PHE A 21 3.81 0.81 4.09
C PHE A 21 2.90 1.95 4.58
N ILE A 22 3.48 3.13 4.74
CA ILE A 22 2.79 4.28 5.33
C ILE A 22 1.65 4.78 4.45
N THR A 23 1.80 4.67 3.12
CA THR A 23 0.76 5.14 2.19
C THR A 23 -0.42 4.19 2.07
N GLU A 24 -0.22 2.90 2.38
CA GLU A 24 -1.26 1.89 2.16
C GLU A 24 -2.01 1.51 3.43
N VAL A 25 -1.38 1.58 4.60
CA VAL A 25 -1.95 1.01 5.82
C VAL A 25 -3.35 1.55 6.17
N GLN A 26 -3.59 2.84 5.96
CA GLN A 26 -4.89 3.45 6.29
C GLN A 26 -6.01 2.87 5.43
N SER A 27 -5.75 2.69 4.14
CA SER A 27 -6.75 2.20 3.19
C SER A 27 -7.13 0.73 3.39
N LEU A 28 -6.29 -0.04 4.09
CA LEU A 28 -6.63 -1.42 4.46
C LEU A 28 -7.74 -1.50 5.50
N PHE A 29 -8.00 -0.41 6.21
CA PHE A 29 -9.02 -0.38 7.28
C PHE A 29 -10.21 0.52 6.95
N HIS A 30 -10.06 1.47 6.03
CA HIS A 30 -11.13 2.42 5.76
C HIS A 30 -11.27 2.76 4.27
N PRO A 31 -12.49 2.62 3.69
CA PRO A 31 -12.73 2.82 2.26
C PRO A 31 -12.54 4.27 1.79
N ASP A 32 -12.71 5.25 2.67
CA ASP A 32 -12.63 6.67 2.29
C ASP A 32 -11.23 7.04 1.81
N PHE A 33 -10.18 6.36 2.30
CA PHE A 33 -8.83 6.49 1.77
C PHE A 33 -8.65 5.88 0.36
N ASP A 34 -9.63 5.12 -0.14
CA ASP A 34 -9.67 4.64 -1.52
C ASP A 34 -10.51 5.55 -2.43
N SER A 35 -11.17 6.57 -1.87
CA SER A 35 -11.88 7.62 -2.60
C SER A 35 -10.89 8.63 -3.19
N ASP A 36 -11.25 9.23 -4.34
CA ASP A 36 -10.50 10.35 -4.93
C ASP A 36 -10.98 11.72 -4.45
N GLU A 37 -11.84 11.74 -3.44
CA GLU A 37 -12.26 12.98 -2.79
C GLU A 37 -11.11 13.58 -1.97
N PRO A 38 -10.94 14.91 -1.99
CA PRO A 38 -9.94 15.57 -1.16
C PRO A 38 -10.36 15.50 0.31
N ASP A 39 -9.40 15.24 1.21
CA ASP A 39 -9.69 15.40 2.64
C ASP A 39 -9.91 16.86 3.02
N ALA A 40 -10.70 17.09 4.08
CA ALA A 40 -11.09 18.42 4.50
C ALA A 40 -9.98 19.19 5.25
N HIS A 41 -8.89 18.51 5.64
CA HIS A 41 -7.85 19.11 6.46
C HIS A 41 -6.83 19.88 5.61
N ASP A 42 -6.31 19.23 4.56
CA ASP A 42 -5.29 19.81 3.69
C ASP A 42 -5.55 19.57 2.19
N GLY A 43 -6.70 19.04 1.84
CA GLY A 43 -7.14 18.81 0.47
C GLY A 43 -6.42 17.67 -0.23
N VAL A 44 -5.84 16.74 0.52
CA VAL A 44 -5.11 15.61 -0.05
C VAL A 44 -6.08 14.59 -0.63
N ARG A 45 -5.82 14.18 -1.86
CA ARG A 45 -6.52 13.08 -2.53
C ARG A 45 -5.73 11.79 -2.31
N TRP A 46 -6.04 11.07 -1.24
CA TRP A 46 -5.26 9.91 -0.79
C TRP A 46 -5.18 8.79 -1.83
N HIS A 47 -6.25 8.53 -2.57
CA HIS A 47 -6.22 7.56 -3.67
C HIS A 47 -5.19 7.96 -4.76
N SER A 48 -5.17 9.22 -5.17
CA SER A 48 -4.18 9.74 -6.13
C SER A 48 -2.75 9.65 -5.61
N VAL A 49 -2.54 9.91 -4.32
CA VAL A 49 -1.23 9.75 -3.66
C VAL A 49 -0.76 8.32 -3.73
N ARG A 50 -1.61 7.38 -3.35
CA ARG A 50 -1.32 5.95 -3.37
C ARG A 50 -1.00 5.46 -4.78
N ARG A 51 -1.79 5.84 -5.79
CA ARG A 51 -1.52 5.53 -7.19
C ARG A 51 -0.18 6.09 -7.68
N THR A 52 0.16 7.29 -7.27
CA THR A 52 1.44 7.92 -7.61
C THR A 52 2.60 7.15 -6.95
N MET A 53 2.44 6.75 -5.68
CA MET A 53 3.41 5.92 -4.97
C MET A 53 3.61 4.56 -5.66
N LEU A 54 2.51 3.87 -5.98
CA LEU A 54 2.56 2.61 -6.72
C LEU A 54 3.32 2.75 -8.05
N GLY A 55 3.04 3.82 -8.80
CA GLY A 55 3.75 4.13 -10.04
C GLY A 55 5.26 4.33 -9.83
N ALA A 56 5.63 5.09 -8.80
CA ALA A 56 7.03 5.32 -8.45
C ALA A 56 7.75 4.03 -8.04
N GLN A 57 7.12 3.21 -7.21
CA GLN A 57 7.68 1.94 -6.76
C GLN A 57 7.87 0.94 -7.92
N ARG A 58 6.89 0.86 -8.82
CA ARG A 58 7.00 0.02 -10.02
C ARG A 58 8.12 0.47 -10.96
N ALA A 59 8.37 1.77 -11.04
CA ALA A 59 9.44 2.32 -11.88
C ALA A 59 10.82 2.23 -11.22
N TYR A 60 10.90 2.14 -9.88
CA TYR A 60 12.15 2.22 -9.14
C TYR A 60 13.10 1.07 -9.44
N ILE A 61 12.63 -0.17 -9.34
CA ILE A 61 13.45 -1.37 -9.54
C ILE A 61 14.06 -1.42 -10.95
N PRO A 62 13.28 -1.29 -12.04
CA PRO A 62 13.84 -1.28 -13.40
C PRO A 62 14.82 -0.13 -13.65
N LYS A 63 14.57 1.02 -13.04
CA LYS A 63 15.47 2.17 -13.17
C LYS A 63 16.78 1.98 -12.42
N ARG A 64 16.72 1.42 -11.23
CA ARG A 64 17.87 1.31 -10.33
C ARG A 64 18.73 0.08 -10.60
N TRP A 65 18.05 -1.05 -10.88
CA TRP A 65 18.72 -2.35 -11.14
C TRP A 65 18.15 -3.03 -12.40
N PRO A 66 18.37 -2.45 -13.60
CA PRO A 66 17.73 -2.91 -14.84
C PRO A 66 18.05 -4.37 -15.20
N GLN A 67 19.19 -4.89 -14.71
CA GLN A 67 19.61 -6.25 -14.97
C GLN A 67 19.17 -7.27 -13.90
N SER A 68 18.50 -6.80 -12.82
CA SER A 68 18.05 -7.68 -11.75
C SER A 68 16.94 -8.61 -12.22
N GLN A 69 16.76 -9.72 -11.53
CA GLN A 69 15.65 -10.64 -11.77
C GLN A 69 14.31 -9.95 -11.50
N ALA A 70 14.22 -9.15 -10.44
CA ALA A 70 13.03 -8.38 -10.12
C ALA A 70 12.62 -7.43 -11.25
N ALA A 71 13.58 -6.70 -11.85
CA ALA A 71 13.29 -5.84 -12.99
C ALA A 71 12.74 -6.61 -14.20
N ARG A 72 13.34 -7.75 -14.52
CA ARG A 72 12.90 -8.59 -15.65
C ARG A 72 11.48 -9.15 -15.48
N HIS A 73 11.07 -9.40 -14.25
CA HIS A 73 9.74 -9.94 -13.92
C HIS A 73 8.72 -8.85 -13.49
N GLY A 74 9.14 -7.59 -13.43
CA GLY A 74 8.29 -6.47 -12.99
C GLY A 74 7.89 -6.57 -11.52
N ILE A 75 8.75 -7.17 -10.67
CA ILE A 75 8.54 -7.31 -9.23
C ILE A 75 8.99 -6.02 -8.56
N TYR A 76 8.22 -5.54 -7.61
CA TYR A 76 8.45 -4.30 -6.88
C TYR A 76 8.04 -4.47 -5.41
N GLY A 77 8.33 -3.46 -4.59
CA GLY A 77 7.89 -3.38 -3.20
C GLY A 77 9.00 -2.81 -2.31
N LEU A 78 8.88 -1.52 -1.99
CA LEU A 78 9.72 -0.86 -1.01
C LEU A 78 8.82 -0.47 0.15
N SER A 79 9.01 -1.13 1.28
CA SER A 79 8.14 -1.03 2.44
C SER A 79 8.95 -1.11 3.73
N ALA A 80 8.26 -1.12 4.85
CA ALA A 80 8.86 -1.26 6.18
C ALA A 80 8.75 -2.71 6.65
N GLY A 81 9.77 -3.20 7.34
CA GLY A 81 9.81 -4.55 7.87
C GLY A 81 11.11 -4.84 8.61
N GLU A 82 11.45 -6.09 8.74
CA GLU A 82 12.74 -6.50 9.29
C GLU A 82 13.88 -6.24 8.28
N ASN A 83 15.07 -6.00 8.78
CA ASN A 83 16.25 -5.98 7.93
C ASN A 83 16.60 -7.39 7.44
N HIS A 84 17.46 -7.48 6.44
CA HIS A 84 17.80 -8.77 5.81
C HIS A 84 18.51 -9.76 6.75
N ALA A 85 19.12 -9.28 7.83
CA ALA A 85 19.73 -10.11 8.87
C ALA A 85 18.71 -10.60 9.92
N GLY A 86 17.48 -10.11 9.92
CA GLY A 86 16.44 -10.52 10.87
C GLY A 86 16.69 -10.06 12.31
N ASN A 87 17.44 -8.99 12.50
CA ASN A 87 17.86 -8.51 13.83
C ASN A 87 17.58 -7.02 14.07
N GLY A 88 16.71 -6.42 13.28
CA GLY A 88 16.30 -5.03 13.44
C GLY A 88 15.37 -4.55 12.34
N TYR A 89 14.82 -3.37 12.57
CA TYR A 89 13.86 -2.75 11.68
C TYR A 89 14.53 -2.08 10.47
N TYR A 90 13.90 -2.18 9.32
CA TYR A 90 14.32 -1.54 8.08
C TYR A 90 13.14 -0.85 7.40
N VAL A 91 13.40 0.29 6.79
CA VAL A 91 12.42 0.99 5.94
C VAL A 91 12.99 1.11 4.54
N GLY A 92 12.35 0.46 3.58
CA GLY A 92 12.58 0.64 2.17
C GLY A 92 11.72 1.76 1.59
N GLY A 93 12.30 2.59 0.74
CA GLY A 93 11.58 3.67 0.06
C GLY A 93 12.36 4.21 -1.14
N VAL A 94 11.65 4.84 -2.08
CA VAL A 94 12.25 5.33 -3.34
C VAL A 94 13.30 6.43 -3.14
N ASP A 95 13.27 7.14 -2.00
CA ASP A 95 14.22 8.18 -1.63
C ASP A 95 15.13 7.76 -0.46
N LEU A 96 15.08 6.50 -0.06
CA LEU A 96 15.94 5.97 0.99
C LEU A 96 17.20 5.32 0.41
N PRO A 97 18.25 5.16 1.25
CA PRO A 97 19.43 4.38 0.88
C PRO A 97 19.02 2.97 0.44
N ASP A 98 19.60 2.59 -0.67
CA ASP A 98 19.30 1.36 -1.36
C ASP A 98 20.03 0.16 -0.73
N GLN A 99 19.28 -0.87 -0.34
CA GLN A 99 19.81 -2.13 0.15
C GLN A 99 19.59 -3.32 -0.81
N LYS A 100 19.08 -3.06 -2.01
CA LYS A 100 18.73 -4.09 -3.00
C LYS A 100 17.69 -5.09 -2.51
N LEU A 101 16.78 -4.66 -1.63
CA LEU A 101 15.74 -5.50 -1.04
C LEU A 101 14.38 -5.13 -1.59
N ILE A 102 13.54 -6.14 -1.71
CA ILE A 102 12.10 -6.03 -1.99
C ILE A 102 11.36 -6.56 -0.78
N HIS A 103 10.28 -5.88 -0.41
CA HIS A 103 9.32 -6.29 0.61
C HIS A 103 8.02 -6.71 -0.08
N PRO A 104 7.81 -8.01 -0.32
CA PRO A 104 6.72 -8.51 -1.17
C PRO A 104 5.32 -8.14 -0.67
N HIS A 105 5.12 -8.01 0.64
CA HIS A 105 3.84 -7.67 1.25
C HIS A 105 3.22 -6.38 0.66
N TYR A 106 4.04 -5.41 0.23
CA TYR A 106 3.52 -4.19 -0.39
C TYR A 106 2.70 -4.47 -1.67
N ILE A 107 3.02 -5.53 -2.39
CA ILE A 107 2.29 -5.92 -3.61
C ILE A 107 0.82 -6.18 -3.28
N LEU A 108 0.56 -6.94 -2.21
CA LEU A 108 -0.81 -7.23 -1.79
C LEU A 108 -1.46 -6.04 -1.07
N MET A 109 -0.72 -5.28 -0.26
CA MET A 109 -1.24 -4.04 0.34
C MET A 109 -1.76 -3.06 -0.72
N SER A 110 -1.07 -2.95 -1.85
CA SER A 110 -1.44 -2.05 -2.96
C SER A 110 -2.37 -2.68 -4.00
N ALA A 111 -2.83 -3.91 -3.78
CA ALA A 111 -3.53 -4.70 -4.80
C ALA A 111 -4.82 -4.04 -5.32
N VAL A 112 -5.57 -3.35 -4.45
CA VAL A 112 -6.83 -2.67 -4.84
C VAL A 112 -6.63 -1.49 -5.79
N LEU A 113 -5.40 -0.94 -5.88
CA LEU A 113 -5.05 0.16 -6.77
C LEU A 113 -4.86 -0.29 -8.22
N HIS A 114 -4.70 -1.58 -8.45
CA HIS A 114 -4.56 -2.11 -9.80
C HIS A 114 -5.91 -2.08 -10.54
N PRO A 115 -5.91 -1.69 -11.82
CA PRO A 115 -7.14 -1.61 -12.62
C PRO A 115 -7.87 -2.95 -12.70
N GLN A 116 -7.12 -4.04 -12.76
CA GLN A 116 -7.65 -5.39 -12.88
C GLN A 116 -6.97 -6.34 -11.88
N ALA A 117 -7.73 -7.23 -11.29
CA ALA A 117 -7.19 -8.27 -10.40
C ALA A 117 -6.19 -9.20 -11.11
N SER A 118 -6.36 -9.41 -12.41
CA SER A 118 -5.43 -10.18 -13.25
C SER A 118 -4.01 -9.62 -13.25
N ASP A 119 -3.83 -8.31 -13.02
CA ASP A 119 -2.51 -7.69 -12.93
C ASP A 119 -1.74 -8.24 -11.73
N ILE A 120 -2.41 -8.38 -10.60
CA ILE A 120 -1.83 -8.95 -9.37
C ILE A 120 -1.62 -10.47 -9.52
N TYR A 121 -2.61 -11.19 -10.04
CA TYR A 121 -2.46 -12.65 -10.24
C TYR A 121 -1.29 -12.95 -11.17
N GLY A 122 -1.17 -12.23 -12.29
CA GLY A 122 -0.05 -12.38 -13.20
C GLY A 122 1.30 -12.00 -12.58
N LEU A 123 1.31 -11.05 -11.64
CA LEU A 123 2.52 -10.70 -10.89
C LEU A 123 2.91 -11.83 -9.91
N LEU A 124 1.97 -12.37 -9.15
CA LEU A 124 2.21 -13.48 -8.23
C LEU A 124 2.72 -14.73 -8.98
N GLU A 125 2.14 -15.06 -10.13
CA GLU A 125 2.63 -16.16 -10.99
C GLU A 125 4.08 -15.92 -11.45
N ARG A 126 4.43 -14.69 -11.81
CA ARG A 126 5.82 -14.37 -12.19
C ARG A 126 6.77 -14.49 -11.01
N MET A 127 6.33 -14.10 -9.82
CA MET A 127 7.10 -14.25 -8.59
C MET A 127 7.35 -15.72 -8.26
N GLU A 128 6.33 -16.56 -8.39
CA GLU A 128 6.47 -18.00 -8.21
C GLU A 128 7.47 -18.61 -9.21
N LYS A 129 7.31 -18.31 -10.51
CA LYS A 129 8.22 -18.78 -11.56
C LYS A 129 9.66 -18.30 -11.39
N ALA A 130 9.84 -17.12 -10.79
CA ALA A 130 11.14 -16.54 -10.52
C ALA A 130 11.73 -16.94 -9.16
N ALA A 131 11.09 -17.90 -8.47
CA ALA A 131 11.47 -18.40 -7.14
C ALA A 131 11.52 -17.31 -6.03
N TYR A 132 10.63 -16.32 -6.13
CA TYR A 132 10.44 -15.31 -5.09
C TYR A 132 9.50 -15.77 -3.97
N PHE A 133 8.91 -16.94 -4.09
CA PHE A 133 8.16 -17.59 -3.03
C PHE A 133 8.89 -18.85 -2.58
N PRO A 134 9.36 -18.93 -1.35
CA PRO A 134 9.71 -20.19 -0.73
C PRO A 134 8.45 -21.05 -0.53
N PRO A 135 8.60 -22.37 -0.22
CA PRO A 135 7.47 -23.28 -0.13
C PRO A 135 6.36 -22.89 0.87
N TRP A 136 6.66 -22.00 1.82
CA TRP A 136 5.72 -21.55 2.84
C TRP A 136 5.04 -20.20 2.52
N GLY A 137 5.27 -19.59 1.36
CA GLY A 137 4.60 -18.37 0.94
C GLY A 137 5.52 -17.14 0.83
N MET A 138 5.01 -15.96 1.13
CA MET A 138 5.79 -14.74 1.11
C MET A 138 6.80 -14.69 2.25
N VAL A 139 7.81 -13.87 2.08
CA VAL A 139 8.86 -13.62 3.07
C VAL A 139 8.94 -12.13 3.36
N GLU A 140 9.50 -11.78 4.50
CA GLU A 140 9.63 -10.40 4.94
C GLU A 140 10.37 -9.53 3.93
N ASN A 141 11.48 -10.02 3.41
CA ASN A 141 12.21 -9.37 2.32
C ASN A 141 13.04 -10.36 1.52
N ILE A 142 13.37 -9.96 0.29
CA ILE A 142 14.17 -10.74 -0.64
C ILE A 142 15.05 -9.80 -1.47
N GLU A 143 16.26 -10.22 -1.78
CA GLU A 143 17.13 -9.45 -2.68
C GLU A 143 16.54 -9.34 -4.10
N VAL A 144 16.84 -8.23 -4.78
CA VAL A 144 16.37 -7.95 -6.15
C VAL A 144 16.75 -9.03 -7.17
N ASP A 145 17.77 -9.83 -6.88
CA ASP A 145 18.18 -10.96 -7.71
C ASP A 145 17.57 -12.31 -7.29
N GLY A 146 16.73 -12.32 -6.25
CA GLY A 146 16.05 -13.52 -5.77
C GLY A 146 16.96 -14.58 -5.14
N ARG A 147 18.23 -14.25 -4.87
CA ARG A 147 19.23 -15.21 -4.41
C ARG A 147 19.22 -15.44 -2.91
N SER A 148 18.83 -14.40 -2.18
CA SER A 148 18.80 -14.41 -0.73
C SER A 148 17.53 -13.78 -0.25
N TYR A 149 16.94 -14.35 0.78
CA TYR A 149 15.72 -13.85 1.43
C TYR A 149 15.82 -14.07 2.94
N LEU A 150 15.09 -13.27 3.70
CA LEU A 150 14.92 -13.49 5.12
C LEU A 150 13.84 -14.56 5.32
N PRO A 151 14.18 -15.76 5.88
CA PRO A 151 13.26 -16.90 5.97
C PRO A 151 12.26 -16.75 7.13
N MET A 152 11.63 -15.61 7.23
CA MET A 152 10.57 -15.29 8.17
C MET A 152 9.62 -14.28 7.54
N GLU A 153 8.48 -14.11 8.14
CA GLU A 153 7.53 -13.05 7.84
C GLU A 153 6.97 -12.51 9.15
N GLY A 154 6.96 -11.19 9.28
CA GLY A 154 6.38 -10.52 10.45
C GLY A 154 4.85 -10.66 10.46
N ALA A 155 4.27 -11.03 11.60
CA ALA A 155 2.83 -11.20 11.72
C ALA A 155 2.02 -9.97 11.28
N LEU A 156 2.58 -8.76 11.45
CA LEU A 156 1.96 -7.51 11.01
C LEU A 156 1.87 -7.46 9.49
N ASN A 157 2.96 -7.79 8.78
CA ASN A 157 3.02 -7.75 7.33
C ASN A 157 2.15 -8.84 6.72
N ALA A 158 2.17 -10.06 7.26
CA ALA A 158 1.26 -11.14 6.86
C ALA A 158 -0.22 -10.73 7.04
N GLY A 159 -0.55 -10.03 8.12
CA GLY A 159 -1.90 -9.48 8.33
C GLY A 159 -2.30 -8.46 7.25
N PHE A 160 -1.41 -7.58 6.86
CA PHE A 160 -1.68 -6.60 5.79
C PHE A 160 -1.76 -7.24 4.41
N GLU A 161 -0.97 -8.26 4.13
CA GLU A 161 -1.12 -9.08 2.91
C GLU A 161 -2.50 -9.71 2.82
N ALA A 162 -2.93 -10.34 3.91
CA ALA A 162 -4.25 -10.96 3.99
C ALA A 162 -5.38 -9.94 3.78
N LEU A 163 -5.29 -8.75 4.38
CA LEU A 163 -6.25 -7.67 4.17
C LEU A 163 -6.27 -7.19 2.72
N GLY A 164 -5.10 -6.91 2.14
CA GLY A 164 -5.01 -6.47 0.75
C GLY A 164 -5.54 -7.50 -0.25
N ALA A 165 -5.22 -8.77 -0.04
CA ALA A 165 -5.77 -9.87 -0.83
C ALA A 165 -7.29 -10.00 -0.67
N TYR A 166 -7.80 -9.84 0.55
CA TYR A 166 -9.24 -9.86 0.82
C TYR A 166 -9.97 -8.72 0.09
N HIS A 167 -9.48 -7.48 0.19
CA HIS A 167 -10.08 -6.34 -0.51
C HIS A 167 -10.08 -6.51 -2.03
N LEU A 168 -8.97 -7.03 -2.59
CA LEU A 168 -8.90 -7.34 -4.01
C LEU A 168 -9.96 -8.37 -4.42
N LEU A 169 -10.14 -9.43 -3.63
CA LEU A 169 -11.15 -10.46 -3.88
C LEU A 169 -12.56 -9.92 -3.75
N ALA A 170 -12.85 -9.12 -2.72
CA ALA A 170 -14.15 -8.50 -2.51
C ALA A 170 -14.50 -7.59 -3.70
N LYS A 171 -13.59 -6.72 -4.10
CA LYS A 171 -13.74 -5.84 -5.27
C LYS A 171 -13.96 -6.64 -6.56
N HIS A 172 -13.15 -7.65 -6.81
CA HIS A 172 -13.24 -8.48 -8.03
C HIS A 172 -14.55 -9.27 -8.10
N ARG A 173 -14.97 -9.88 -7.00
CA ARG A 173 -16.20 -10.66 -6.90
C ARG A 173 -17.46 -9.81 -6.71
N ARG A 174 -17.30 -8.49 -6.52
CA ARG A 174 -18.40 -7.55 -6.24
C ARG A 174 -19.22 -7.97 -5.02
N ILE A 175 -18.56 -8.46 -3.98
CA ILE A 175 -19.18 -8.79 -2.70
C ILE A 175 -18.94 -7.68 -1.70
N PRO A 176 -19.81 -7.50 -0.69
CA PRO A 176 -19.56 -6.53 0.38
C PRO A 176 -18.23 -6.78 1.08
N ASP A 177 -17.46 -5.74 1.28
CA ASP A 177 -16.21 -5.80 2.03
C ASP A 177 -16.51 -5.70 3.53
N ALA A 178 -16.36 -6.82 4.24
CA ALA A 178 -16.72 -6.90 5.65
C ALA A 178 -15.82 -6.03 6.55
N ILE A 179 -14.56 -5.84 6.18
CA ILE A 179 -13.62 -4.99 6.94
C ILE A 179 -14.04 -3.53 6.83
N TYR A 180 -14.28 -3.06 5.61
CA TYR A 180 -14.76 -1.70 5.37
C TYR A 180 -16.13 -1.47 6.02
N HIS A 181 -17.04 -2.45 5.92
CA HIS A 181 -18.32 -2.37 6.59
C HIS A 181 -18.16 -2.25 8.11
N ALA A 182 -17.34 -3.08 8.72
CA ALA A 182 -17.07 -3.04 10.17
C ALA A 182 -16.45 -1.70 10.59
N SER A 183 -15.51 -1.16 9.83
CA SER A 183 -14.89 0.14 10.12
C SER A 183 -15.92 1.28 10.07
N GLN A 184 -16.79 1.28 9.08
CA GLN A 184 -17.87 2.27 8.94
C GLN A 184 -18.94 2.15 10.04
N GLN A 185 -19.14 0.96 10.62
CA GLN A 185 -20.05 0.77 11.76
C GLN A 185 -19.42 1.18 13.09
N SER A 186 -18.11 1.29 13.19
CA SER A 186 -17.40 1.65 14.41
C SER A 186 -17.57 3.14 14.78
N PRO A 187 -18.22 3.49 15.90
CA PRO A 187 -18.41 4.90 16.25
C PRO A 187 -17.10 5.69 16.43
N PRO A 188 -16.04 5.13 17.04
CA PRO A 188 -14.75 5.84 17.13
C PRO A 188 -14.15 6.12 15.76
N ILE A 189 -14.17 5.15 14.85
CA ILE A 189 -13.61 5.31 13.50
C ILE A 189 -14.42 6.36 12.74
N ARG A 190 -15.75 6.28 12.75
CA ARG A 190 -16.61 7.28 12.09
C ARG A 190 -16.32 8.71 12.59
N ARG A 191 -16.20 8.90 13.92
CA ARG A 191 -15.84 10.22 14.47
C ARG A 191 -14.48 10.70 13.98
N ALA A 192 -13.49 9.82 13.94
CA ALA A 192 -12.17 10.18 13.41
C ALA A 192 -12.24 10.53 11.92
N MET A 193 -12.97 9.76 11.12
CA MET A 193 -13.09 9.99 9.68
C MET A 193 -13.86 11.26 9.34
N GLN A 194 -14.81 11.69 10.18
CA GLN A 194 -15.49 12.97 10.02
C GLN A 194 -14.55 14.19 10.09
N LEU A 195 -13.36 14.04 10.69
CA LEU A 195 -12.35 15.12 10.68
C LEU A 195 -11.70 15.25 9.29
N PHE A 196 -11.58 14.16 8.55
CA PHE A 196 -10.98 14.15 7.21
C PHE A 196 -12.01 14.31 6.09
N TYR A 197 -13.18 13.70 6.26
CA TYR A 197 -14.28 13.65 5.30
C TYR A 197 -15.59 14.05 6.00
N PRO A 198 -15.79 15.34 6.32
CA PRO A 198 -17.04 15.78 6.92
C PRO A 198 -18.17 15.52 5.95
N GLN A 199 -19.17 14.76 6.40
CA GLN A 199 -20.43 14.63 5.67
C GLN A 199 -21.09 15.99 5.70
N GLU A 200 -21.52 16.52 4.56
CA GLU A 200 -22.41 17.66 4.55
C GLU A 200 -23.64 17.29 5.39
N SER A 201 -23.86 18.02 6.47
CA SER A 201 -25.12 17.88 7.20
C SER A 201 -26.23 18.05 6.20
N PRO A 202 -27.23 17.15 6.15
CA PRO A 202 -28.40 17.40 5.31
C PRO A 202 -28.88 18.80 5.66
N VAL A 203 -28.84 19.68 4.66
CA VAL A 203 -29.41 21.02 4.81
C VAL A 203 -30.84 20.74 5.26
N GLU A 204 -31.17 21.08 6.51
CA GLU A 204 -32.56 21.17 6.92
C GLU A 204 -33.19 22.09 5.88
N GLU A 205 -33.93 21.50 4.95
CA GLU A 205 -34.85 22.24 4.12
C GLU A 205 -35.71 23.02 5.12
N ALA A 206 -35.28 24.23 5.35
CA ALA A 206 -36.03 25.14 6.18
C ALA A 206 -37.44 25.16 5.59
N ALA A 207 -38.33 24.51 6.31
CA ALA A 207 -39.73 24.51 6.03
C ALA A 207 -40.16 25.97 5.91
N GLY A 208 -40.14 26.44 4.67
CA GLY A 208 -40.77 27.71 4.32
C GLY A 208 -42.24 27.58 4.58
N ARG A 209 -42.68 28.27 5.57
CA ARG A 209 -44.06 28.71 5.68
C ARG A 209 -44.18 30.20 5.36
#